data_7e68e6a718b1b21b17752fc316fe3cbf
#
_entry.id   7e68e6a718b1b21b17752fc316fe3cbf
#
_cell.length_a   1.000
_cell.length_b   1.000
_cell.length_c   1.000
_cell.angle_alpha   90.00
_cell.angle_beta   90.00
_cell.angle_gamma   90.00
#
_symmetry.space_group_name_H-M   'P 1'
#
loop_
_entity.id
_entity.type
_entity.pdbx_description
1 polymer ?
#
loop_
_entity_poly.entity_id
_entity_poly.type
_entity_poly.pdbx_seq_one_letter_code
_entity_poly.pdbx_strand_id
1 'polypeptide(L)'
;MFSLADHKTSLAVLGLAFGMSIAMFLVERGEQPAKLAAMVITPDELKWSTLAAYAVPGIEQVNLVGDPALPGRYTIRLKFPKGYRVAPHTHPDSREVTVLSGVFATGYGTVFDSAKLKILPAGSFYTEPANLPHFIEIREETVLQVSGIGPSGRRFIAK
;
A
#
# COMPACT_ATOMS: atom_id res chain seq x y z
N MET A 1 -34.64 45.13 -80.40
CA MET A 1 -33.47 45.54 -79.66
C MET A 1 -33.44 44.64 -78.40
N PHE A 2 -32.69 43.57 -78.52
CA PHE A 2 -32.71 42.48 -77.51
C PHE A 2 -31.48 42.59 -76.64
N SER A 3 -31.66 42.58 -75.34
CA SER A 3 -30.60 42.48 -74.36
C SER A 3 -30.57 41.07 -73.79
N LEU A 4 -29.40 40.43 -73.87
CA LEU A 4 -29.10 39.12 -73.34
C LEU A 4 -28.79 39.24 -71.86
N ALA A 5 -29.45 38.41 -71.05
CA ALA A 5 -29.17 38.25 -69.64
C ALA A 5 -28.19 37.08 -69.42
N ASP A 6 -27.06 37.40 -68.82
CA ASP A 6 -26.04 36.43 -68.40
C ASP A 6 -26.47 35.63 -67.18
N HIS A 7 -26.55 34.33 -67.32
CA HIS A 7 -26.70 33.37 -66.20
C HIS A 7 -25.32 32.96 -65.69
N LYS A 8 -24.94 33.47 -64.52
CA LYS A 8 -23.79 32.96 -63.79
C LYS A 8 -24.23 31.85 -62.85
N THR A 9 -23.89 30.66 -63.26
CA THR A 9 -24.00 29.46 -62.42
C THR A 9 -22.89 29.46 -61.34
N SER A 10 -23.30 29.58 -60.09
CA SER A 10 -22.39 29.51 -58.94
C SER A 10 -22.23 28.05 -58.51
N LEU A 11 -21.03 27.50 -58.69
CA LEU A 11 -20.67 26.16 -58.24
C LEU A 11 -20.30 26.27 -56.73
N ALA A 12 -21.14 25.73 -55.87
CA ALA A 12 -20.81 25.59 -54.46
C ALA A 12 -19.94 24.34 -54.27
N VAL A 13 -18.68 24.55 -53.94
CA VAL A 13 -17.76 23.48 -53.53
C VAL A 13 -18.00 23.16 -52.05
N LEU A 14 -18.60 22.00 -51.79
CA LEU A 14 -18.80 21.48 -50.47
C LEU A 14 -17.48 20.83 -49.99
N GLY A 15 -16.71 21.57 -49.19
CA GLY A 15 -15.50 21.06 -48.57
C GLY A 15 -15.85 20.13 -47.42
N LEU A 16 -15.70 18.82 -47.56
CA LEU A 16 -15.70 17.86 -46.46
C LEU A 16 -14.39 18.02 -45.67
N ALA A 17 -14.47 18.69 -44.53
CA ALA A 17 -13.38 18.66 -43.54
C ALA A 17 -13.38 17.31 -42.81
N PHE A 18 -12.47 16.43 -43.20
CA PHE A 18 -12.18 15.19 -42.48
C PHE A 18 -11.41 15.58 -41.19
N GLY A 19 -12.13 15.72 -40.09
CA GLY A 19 -11.55 15.93 -38.75
C GLY A 19 -10.88 14.64 -38.27
N MET A 20 -9.58 14.54 -38.46
CA MET A 20 -8.75 13.47 -37.88
C MET A 20 -8.59 13.77 -36.40
N SER A 21 -9.47 13.20 -35.54
CA SER A 21 -9.28 13.17 -34.10
C SER A 21 -8.05 12.32 -33.79
N ILE A 22 -6.93 12.97 -33.51
CA ILE A 22 -5.76 12.31 -32.89
C ILE A 22 -6.13 12.04 -31.45
N ALA A 23 -6.57 10.81 -31.16
CA ALA A 23 -6.67 10.32 -29.80
C ALA A 23 -5.25 10.24 -29.23
N MET A 24 -4.88 11.21 -28.43
CA MET A 24 -3.64 11.24 -27.70
C MET A 24 -3.75 10.19 -26.60
N PHE A 25 -3.26 8.98 -26.86
CA PHE A 25 -3.06 7.97 -25.83
C PHE A 25 -1.99 8.51 -24.86
N LEU A 26 -2.45 9.02 -23.72
CA LEU A 26 -1.58 9.22 -22.56
C LEU A 26 -1.13 7.82 -22.12
N VAL A 27 0.04 7.41 -22.58
CA VAL A 27 0.75 6.30 -21.97
C VAL A 27 1.12 6.80 -20.57
N GLU A 28 0.34 6.38 -19.57
CA GLU A 28 0.80 6.48 -18.18
C GLU A 28 2.15 5.77 -18.13
N ARG A 29 3.21 6.56 -17.98
CA ARG A 29 4.52 6.01 -17.63
C ARG A 29 4.34 5.37 -16.26
N GLY A 30 4.11 4.07 -16.25
CA GLY A 30 4.19 3.29 -15.03
C GLY A 30 5.51 3.64 -14.36
N GLU A 31 5.41 4.17 -13.15
CA GLU A 31 6.55 4.53 -12.33
C GLU A 31 7.45 3.29 -12.25
N GLN A 32 8.65 3.38 -12.82
CA GLN A 32 9.59 2.26 -12.78
C GLN A 32 9.87 1.96 -11.31
N PRO A 33 9.76 0.70 -10.88
CA PRO A 33 10.04 0.38 -9.48
C PRO A 33 11.43 0.85 -9.14
N ALA A 34 11.56 1.60 -8.05
CA ALA A 34 12.83 2.11 -7.57
C ALA A 34 13.86 0.96 -7.55
N LYS A 35 15.01 1.18 -8.20
CA LYS A 35 16.07 0.19 -8.28
C LYS A 35 16.56 -0.13 -6.86
N LEU A 36 16.43 -1.39 -6.45
CA LEU A 36 16.97 -1.83 -5.17
C LEU A 36 18.50 -1.70 -5.18
N ALA A 37 19.04 -1.03 -4.17
CA ALA A 37 20.48 -1.05 -3.91
C ALA A 37 20.89 -2.41 -3.36
N ALA A 38 22.12 -2.83 -3.64
CA ALA A 38 22.69 -4.00 -2.98
C ALA A 38 22.83 -3.71 -1.47
N MET A 39 22.23 -4.54 -0.64
CA MET A 39 22.27 -4.40 0.81
C MET A 39 22.40 -5.78 1.45
N VAL A 40 23.26 -5.87 2.45
CA VAL A 40 23.39 -7.04 3.34
C VAL A 40 23.36 -6.50 4.75
N ILE A 41 22.50 -7.02 5.60
CA ILE A 41 22.34 -6.58 6.98
C ILE A 41 22.04 -7.79 7.87
N THR A 42 22.79 -7.95 8.94
CA THR A 42 22.61 -9.00 9.94
C THR A 42 21.69 -8.52 11.09
N PRO A 43 21.14 -9.39 11.93
CA PRO A 43 20.24 -8.98 13.01
C PRO A 43 20.87 -8.01 14.02
N ASP A 44 22.18 -8.12 14.28
CA ASP A 44 22.93 -7.28 15.22
C ASP A 44 23.26 -5.88 14.64
N GLU A 45 23.21 -5.72 13.32
CA GLU A 45 23.41 -4.44 12.65
C GLU A 45 22.12 -3.60 12.57
N LEU A 46 20.96 -4.17 12.92
CA LEU A 46 19.69 -3.47 12.87
C LEU A 46 19.63 -2.29 13.85
N LYS A 47 19.29 -1.11 13.35
CA LYS A 47 19.12 0.10 14.14
C LYS A 47 17.65 0.29 14.50
N TRP A 48 17.25 -0.33 15.59
CA TRP A 48 15.89 -0.23 16.10
C TRP A 48 15.60 1.18 16.63
N SER A 49 14.40 1.69 16.32
CA SER A 49 13.90 2.96 16.84
C SER A 49 12.51 2.77 17.43
N THR A 50 12.25 3.46 18.53
CA THR A 50 10.90 3.46 19.13
C THR A 50 9.94 4.18 18.22
N LEU A 51 8.79 3.56 17.96
CA LEU A 51 7.72 4.16 17.15
C LEU A 51 6.91 5.16 18.00
N ALA A 52 7.31 6.42 17.99
CA ALA A 52 6.54 7.50 18.62
C ALA A 52 5.11 7.63 18.06
N ALA A 53 4.93 7.32 16.77
CA ALA A 53 3.62 7.40 16.09
C ALA A 53 2.59 6.38 16.57
N TYR A 54 3.00 5.31 17.24
CA TYR A 54 2.05 4.30 17.72
C TYR A 54 1.58 4.55 19.15
N ALA A 55 2.04 5.62 19.81
CA ALA A 55 1.66 6.01 21.17
C ALA A 55 1.71 4.86 22.21
N VAL A 56 2.45 3.79 21.92
CA VAL A 56 2.52 2.60 22.76
C VAL A 56 3.97 2.31 23.11
N PRO A 57 4.32 2.36 24.40
CA PRO A 57 5.66 2.01 24.85
C PRO A 57 6.03 0.58 24.43
N GLY A 58 7.24 0.40 23.93
CA GLY A 58 7.82 -0.92 23.73
C GLY A 58 7.72 -1.51 22.32
N ILE A 59 7.09 -0.83 21.35
CA ILE A 59 7.21 -1.23 19.94
C ILE A 59 8.41 -0.53 19.32
N GLU A 60 9.26 -1.33 18.68
CA GLU A 60 10.40 -0.84 17.92
C GLU A 60 10.24 -1.17 16.42
N GLN A 61 10.76 -0.30 15.58
CA GLN A 61 10.76 -0.48 14.12
C GLN A 61 12.17 -0.25 13.56
N VAL A 62 12.45 -0.93 12.47
CA VAL A 62 13.56 -0.62 11.57
C VAL A 62 13.06 -0.67 10.13
N ASN A 63 13.40 0.34 9.34
CA ASN A 63 13.15 0.35 7.91
C ASN A 63 14.32 -0.35 7.20
N LEU A 64 14.03 -1.40 6.45
CA LEU A 64 15.01 -2.13 5.64
C LEU A 64 15.03 -1.59 4.20
N VAL A 65 13.86 -1.36 3.63
CA VAL A 65 13.67 -0.82 2.28
C VAL A 65 12.59 0.22 2.34
N GLY A 66 12.82 1.40 1.76
CA GLY A 66 11.83 2.48 1.67
C GLY A 66 11.37 3.02 3.03
N ASP A 67 10.32 3.83 2.98
CA ASP A 67 9.66 4.40 4.15
C ASP A 67 8.16 4.12 4.03
N PRO A 68 7.53 3.45 5.00
CA PRO A 68 6.09 3.18 4.95
C PRO A 68 5.22 4.43 4.91
N ALA A 69 5.72 5.58 5.34
CA ALA A 69 4.98 6.85 5.28
C ALA A 69 4.97 7.49 3.88
N LEU A 70 5.85 7.04 2.97
CA LEU A 70 6.00 7.60 1.63
C LEU A 70 5.44 6.66 0.55
N PRO A 71 5.08 7.19 -0.64
CA PRO A 71 4.72 6.35 -1.78
C PRO A 71 5.87 5.42 -2.18
N GLY A 72 5.54 4.18 -2.56
CA GLY A 72 6.48 3.20 -3.05
C GLY A 72 6.61 1.98 -2.15
N ARG A 73 7.44 1.03 -2.58
CA ARG A 73 7.69 -0.21 -1.83
C ARG A 73 8.38 0.07 -0.51
N TYR A 74 7.93 -0.63 0.52
CA TYR A 74 8.66 -0.66 1.80
C TYR A 74 8.78 -2.09 2.32
N THR A 75 9.83 -2.32 3.11
CA THR A 75 9.99 -3.49 3.98
C THR A 75 10.52 -3.00 5.30
N ILE A 76 9.81 -3.33 6.36
CA ILE A 76 10.17 -2.96 7.74
C ILE A 76 10.22 -4.20 8.61
N ARG A 77 10.90 -4.11 9.75
CA ARG A 77 10.70 -5.04 10.87
C ARG A 77 10.10 -4.31 12.04
N LEU A 78 9.19 -5.00 12.72
CA LEU A 78 8.53 -4.55 13.94
C LEU A 78 8.87 -5.53 15.04
N LYS A 79 9.26 -5.02 16.22
CA LYS A 79 9.45 -5.82 17.42
C LYS A 79 8.39 -5.44 18.44
N PHE A 80 7.68 -6.43 18.95
CA PHE A 80 6.60 -6.27 19.91
C PHE A 80 6.93 -7.01 21.21
N PRO A 81 6.68 -6.39 22.37
CA PRO A 81 6.82 -7.07 23.64
C PRO A 81 5.69 -8.10 23.85
N LYS A 82 5.98 -9.13 24.66
CA LYS A 82 4.99 -10.12 25.10
C LYS A 82 3.78 -9.44 25.76
N GLY A 83 2.59 -9.98 25.51
CA GLY A 83 1.33 -9.53 26.11
C GLY A 83 0.72 -8.29 25.43
N TYR A 84 1.37 -7.76 24.39
CA TYR A 84 0.86 -6.63 23.65
C TYR A 84 -0.39 -7.02 22.84
N ARG A 85 -1.38 -6.13 22.81
CA ARG A 85 -2.60 -6.26 22.02
C ARG A 85 -2.86 -5.01 21.21
N VAL A 86 -3.29 -5.20 19.95
CA VAL A 86 -3.81 -4.10 19.14
C VAL A 86 -5.29 -4.33 18.89
N ALA A 87 -6.09 -3.34 19.26
CA ALA A 87 -7.52 -3.31 18.97
C ALA A 87 -7.79 -3.39 17.46
N PRO A 88 -9.01 -3.73 17.04
CA PRO A 88 -9.38 -3.77 15.64
C PRO A 88 -9.03 -2.48 14.92
N HIS A 89 -8.31 -2.64 13.80
CA HIS A 89 -7.81 -1.53 12.99
C HIS A 89 -7.67 -1.96 11.53
N THR A 90 -7.45 -0.98 10.67
CA THR A 90 -7.19 -1.18 9.24
C THR A 90 -5.91 -0.46 8.82
N HIS A 91 -5.40 -0.84 7.67
CA HIS A 91 -4.34 -0.14 6.94
C HIS A 91 -4.85 0.28 5.56
N PRO A 92 -4.41 1.43 5.02
CA PRO A 92 -4.81 1.85 3.67
C PRO A 92 -4.18 1.00 2.57
N ASP A 93 -3.04 0.36 2.86
CA ASP A 93 -2.28 -0.51 1.97
C ASP A 93 -2.48 -1.98 2.30
N SER A 94 -2.26 -2.85 1.32
CA SER A 94 -2.15 -4.30 1.55
C SER A 94 -0.74 -4.65 1.99
N ARG A 95 -0.64 -5.53 2.98
CA ARG A 95 0.63 -5.92 3.58
C ARG A 95 0.82 -7.43 3.56
N GLU A 96 2.06 -7.83 3.39
CA GLU A 96 2.55 -9.18 3.56
C GLU A 96 3.38 -9.25 4.83
N VAL A 97 3.09 -10.20 5.70
CA VAL A 97 3.70 -10.28 7.02
C VAL A 97 4.27 -11.68 7.26
N THR A 98 5.53 -11.71 7.67
CA THR A 98 6.21 -12.93 8.10
C THR A 98 6.58 -12.82 9.57
N VAL A 99 6.28 -13.85 10.35
CA VAL A 99 6.73 -13.98 11.73
C VAL A 99 8.17 -14.52 11.72
N LEU A 100 9.14 -13.67 12.10
CA LEU A 100 10.55 -14.04 12.15
C LEU A 100 10.94 -14.75 13.45
N SER A 101 10.36 -14.33 14.58
CA SER A 101 10.58 -14.93 15.90
C SER A 101 9.38 -14.74 16.80
N GLY A 102 9.32 -15.52 17.88
CA GLY A 102 8.24 -15.44 18.88
C GLY A 102 6.94 -16.12 18.45
N VAL A 103 5.85 -15.74 19.13
CA VAL A 103 4.49 -16.24 18.88
C VAL A 103 3.52 -15.10 18.76
N PHE A 104 3.02 -14.93 17.57
CA PHE A 104 2.04 -13.91 17.17
C PHE A 104 0.65 -14.53 17.05
N ALA A 105 -0.39 -13.74 17.27
CA ALA A 105 -1.75 -14.18 17.01
C ALA A 105 -2.54 -13.05 16.33
N THR A 106 -3.30 -13.39 15.29
CA THR A 106 -4.14 -12.44 14.55
C THR A 106 -5.53 -13.00 14.28
N GLY A 107 -6.50 -12.11 14.16
CA GLY A 107 -7.86 -12.42 13.75
C GLY A 107 -8.45 -11.27 12.94
N TYR A 108 -9.38 -11.57 12.03
CA TYR A 108 -10.06 -10.57 11.24
C TYR A 108 -11.43 -10.23 11.83
N GLY A 109 -11.81 -8.96 11.76
CA GLY A 109 -13.09 -8.45 12.20
C GLY A 109 -13.00 -7.09 12.88
N THR A 110 -14.17 -6.48 13.08
CA THR A 110 -14.31 -5.15 13.68
C THR A 110 -14.38 -5.17 15.21
N VAL A 111 -14.47 -6.35 15.82
CA VAL A 111 -14.50 -6.57 17.27
C VAL A 111 -13.41 -7.55 17.63
N PHE A 112 -12.65 -7.24 18.71
CA PHE A 112 -11.65 -8.18 19.23
C PHE A 112 -12.36 -9.42 19.79
N ASP A 113 -12.00 -10.58 19.24
CA ASP A 113 -12.55 -11.86 19.66
C ASP A 113 -11.39 -12.86 19.78
N SER A 114 -11.06 -13.26 21.00
CA SER A 114 -9.96 -14.19 21.25
C SER A 114 -10.19 -15.58 20.65
N ALA A 115 -11.46 -15.98 20.42
CA ALA A 115 -11.79 -17.25 19.76
C ALA A 115 -11.46 -17.26 18.26
N LYS A 116 -11.33 -16.09 17.64
CA LYS A 116 -10.95 -15.92 16.22
C LYS A 116 -9.45 -15.76 16.00
N LEU A 117 -8.67 -15.71 17.05
CA LEU A 117 -7.23 -15.58 16.94
C LEU A 117 -6.60 -16.88 16.41
N LYS A 118 -5.93 -16.78 15.28
CA LYS A 118 -5.04 -17.82 14.78
C LYS A 118 -3.64 -17.59 15.32
N ILE A 119 -3.07 -18.59 15.96
CA ILE A 119 -1.71 -18.55 16.51
C ILE A 119 -0.72 -18.82 15.39
N LEU A 120 0.28 -17.95 15.28
CA LEU A 120 1.29 -17.94 14.24
C LEU A 120 2.69 -17.97 14.88
N PRO A 121 3.34 -19.15 14.95
CA PRO A 121 4.74 -19.25 15.39
C PRO A 121 5.69 -18.69 14.32
N ALA A 122 6.98 -18.60 14.67
CA ALA A 122 8.04 -18.23 13.73
C ALA A 122 7.99 -19.07 12.45
N GLY A 123 8.22 -18.44 11.30
CA GLY A 123 8.08 -19.01 9.96
C GLY A 123 6.66 -18.88 9.37
N SER A 124 5.67 -18.45 10.16
CA SER A 124 4.31 -18.22 9.65
C SER A 124 4.26 -16.99 8.73
N PHE A 125 3.32 -17.06 7.78
CA PHE A 125 3.02 -15.99 6.84
C PHE A 125 1.52 -15.68 6.88
N TYR A 126 1.15 -14.38 6.79
CA TYR A 126 -0.23 -13.96 6.62
C TYR A 126 -0.27 -12.61 5.87
N THR A 127 -1.45 -12.21 5.46
CA THR A 127 -1.67 -10.94 4.77
C THR A 127 -2.59 -10.03 5.56
N GLU A 128 -2.42 -8.73 5.41
CA GLU A 128 -3.33 -7.70 5.88
C GLU A 128 -3.86 -6.96 4.64
N PRO A 129 -4.98 -7.41 4.05
CA PRO A 129 -5.57 -6.72 2.89
C PRO A 129 -5.96 -5.29 3.24
N ALA A 130 -5.79 -4.38 2.29
CA ALA A 130 -6.14 -2.97 2.45
C ALA A 130 -7.57 -2.82 2.98
N ASN A 131 -7.74 -2.00 4.00
CA ASN A 131 -9.01 -1.67 4.66
C ASN A 131 -9.77 -2.84 5.29
N LEU A 132 -9.19 -4.05 5.35
CA LEU A 132 -9.78 -5.17 6.06
C LEU A 132 -9.48 -5.06 7.56
N PRO A 133 -10.52 -4.97 8.44
CA PRO A 133 -10.31 -4.90 9.88
C PRO A 133 -9.68 -6.18 10.42
N HIS A 134 -8.66 -6.00 11.24
CA HIS A 134 -7.99 -7.10 11.95
C HIS A 134 -7.51 -6.63 13.32
N PHE A 135 -7.20 -7.59 14.16
CA PHE A 135 -6.69 -7.37 15.53
C PHE A 135 -5.61 -8.39 15.85
N ILE A 136 -4.72 -8.06 16.77
CA ILE A 136 -3.56 -8.88 17.10
C ILE A 136 -3.37 -9.05 18.61
N GLU A 137 -2.69 -10.15 18.97
CA GLU A 137 -2.19 -10.42 20.31
C GLU A 137 -0.79 -11.02 20.22
N ILE A 138 0.12 -10.54 21.04
CA ILE A 138 1.51 -11.02 21.11
C ILE A 138 1.63 -12.00 22.27
N ARG A 139 1.84 -13.27 21.98
CA ARG A 139 1.94 -14.34 22.97
C ARG A 139 3.34 -14.44 23.60
N GLU A 140 4.36 -14.16 22.78
CA GLU A 140 5.76 -14.06 23.19
C GLU A 140 6.36 -12.84 22.50
N GLU A 141 7.51 -12.34 22.99
CA GLU A 141 8.21 -11.26 22.27
C GLU A 141 8.38 -11.68 20.79
N THR A 142 7.92 -10.84 19.88
CA THR A 142 7.79 -11.21 18.47
C THR A 142 8.46 -10.18 17.56
N VAL A 143 9.20 -10.67 16.60
CA VAL A 143 9.69 -9.88 15.47
C VAL A 143 8.91 -10.27 14.21
N LEU A 144 8.30 -9.28 13.60
CA LEU A 144 7.63 -9.42 12.30
C LEU A 144 8.44 -8.73 11.21
N GLN A 145 8.42 -9.27 10.00
CA GLN A 145 8.80 -8.54 8.80
C GLN A 145 7.53 -8.23 8.02
N VAL A 146 7.36 -6.95 7.67
CA VAL A 146 6.18 -6.43 6.97
C VAL A 146 6.63 -5.77 5.68
N SER A 147 6.00 -6.13 4.58
CA SER A 147 6.21 -5.50 3.27
C SER A 147 4.90 -4.99 2.71
N GLY A 148 4.94 -3.89 1.97
CA GLY A 148 3.78 -3.27 1.35
C GLY A 148 4.17 -2.18 0.35
N ILE A 149 3.15 -1.47 -0.13
CA ILE A 149 3.31 -0.29 -0.98
C ILE A 149 2.66 0.88 -0.25
N GLY A 150 3.49 1.83 0.17
CA GLY A 150 3.05 3.03 0.89
C GLY A 150 2.35 4.07 0.00
N PRO A 151 1.73 5.08 0.59
CA PRO A 151 1.81 5.39 2.02
C PRO A 151 0.95 4.46 2.87
N SER A 152 1.54 3.97 3.94
CA SER A 152 0.90 3.14 4.94
C SER A 152 0.44 3.96 6.15
N GLY A 153 -0.42 3.39 6.95
CA GLY A 153 -0.91 4.00 8.17
C GLY A 153 -1.77 3.02 8.96
N ARG A 154 -2.32 3.47 10.08
CA ARG A 154 -3.24 2.68 10.89
C ARG A 154 -4.45 3.52 11.28
N ARG A 155 -5.65 2.94 11.11
CA ARG A 155 -6.90 3.53 11.56
C ARG A 155 -7.63 2.56 12.46
N PHE A 156 -7.84 2.92 13.71
CA PHE A 156 -8.64 2.12 14.63
C PHE A 156 -10.12 2.16 14.24
N ILE A 157 -10.79 1.03 14.42
CA ILE A 157 -12.24 0.94 14.29
C ILE A 157 -12.86 1.60 15.53
N ALA A 158 -13.75 2.56 15.31
CA ALA A 158 -14.52 3.18 16.37
C ALA A 158 -15.40 2.12 17.07
N LYS A 159 -15.51 2.24 18.39
CA LYS A 159 -16.41 1.40 19.20
C LYS A 159 -17.85 1.81 18.99
#